data_e45d6dc73855a5721368453cf784ea32
#
_entry.id   e45d6dc73855a5721368453cf784ea32
#
_cell.length_a   1.000
_cell.length_b   1.000
_cell.length_c   1.000
_cell.angle_alpha   90.00
_cell.angle_beta   90.00
_cell.angle_gamma   90.00
#
_symmetry.space_group_name_H-M   'P 1'
#
loop_
_entity.id
_entity.type
_entity.pdbx_description
1 polymer ?
#
loop_
_entity_poly.entity_id
_entity_poly.type
_entity_poly.pdbx_seq_one_letter_code
_entity_poly.pdbx_strand_id
1 'polypeptide(L)'
;MIERSLTKKRGVDVILDHIGAKYLESNLKSLAVYGRLVLIGVMGGIKAEVNLAMVMVKRQQIIGSVLRSRSIIEKATIIRQFETTVMPLFASGAIEPLIEAKYPLSEASKAHQLMEKGGHFGKIVLLP
;
A
#
# COMPACT_ATOMS: atom_id res chain seq x y z
N MET A 1 6.55 -13.05 -12.95
CA MET A 1 6.98 -12.28 -11.77
C MET A 1 7.99 -11.24 -12.23
N ILE A 2 7.50 -10.04 -12.51
CA ILE A 2 8.27 -8.91 -13.08
C ILE A 2 9.39 -8.47 -12.10
N GLU A 3 9.12 -8.46 -10.79
CA GLU A 3 10.07 -8.02 -9.76
C GLU A 3 11.39 -8.81 -9.73
N ARG A 4 11.34 -10.11 -10.06
CA ARG A 4 12.55 -10.95 -10.12
C ARG A 4 13.46 -10.61 -11.29
N SER A 5 12.91 -10.20 -12.42
CA SER A 5 13.71 -9.74 -13.56
C SER A 5 14.37 -8.40 -13.27
N LEU A 6 13.63 -7.46 -12.70
CA LEU A 6 14.11 -6.13 -12.34
C LEU A 6 15.17 -6.14 -11.23
N THR A 7 15.10 -7.10 -10.30
CA THR A 7 16.02 -7.20 -9.16
C THR A 7 17.13 -8.24 -9.34
N LYS A 8 17.37 -8.72 -10.56
CA LYS A 8 18.34 -9.80 -10.85
C LYS A 8 18.12 -11.03 -9.94
N LYS A 9 16.86 -11.42 -9.73
CA LYS A 9 16.40 -12.53 -8.86
C LYS A 9 16.60 -12.32 -7.35
N ARG A 10 17.12 -11.19 -6.90
CA ARG A 10 17.34 -10.88 -5.48
C ARG A 10 16.01 -10.77 -4.70
N GLY A 11 15.00 -10.23 -5.32
CA GLY A 11 13.74 -9.84 -4.69
C GLY A 11 13.76 -8.38 -4.21
N VAL A 12 12.65 -7.92 -3.64
CA VAL A 12 12.47 -6.54 -3.14
C VAL A 12 12.66 -6.46 -1.63
N ASP A 13 13.13 -5.33 -1.15
CA ASP A 13 13.42 -5.16 0.29
C ASP A 13 12.17 -4.83 1.12
N VAL A 14 11.20 -4.14 0.49
CA VAL A 14 9.96 -3.72 1.17
C VAL A 14 8.78 -3.92 0.22
N ILE A 15 7.69 -4.49 0.75
CA ILE A 15 6.39 -4.53 0.10
C ILE A 15 5.40 -3.84 1.03
N LEU A 16 4.70 -2.83 0.50
CA LEU A 16 3.55 -2.22 1.14
C LEU A 16 2.29 -2.88 0.58
N ASP A 17 1.52 -3.57 1.41
CA ASP A 17 0.38 -4.37 0.99
C ASP A 17 -0.92 -3.93 1.66
N HIS A 18 -1.94 -3.67 0.83
CA HIS A 18 -3.30 -3.37 1.26
C HIS A 18 -4.30 -4.49 0.90
N ILE A 19 -3.84 -5.57 0.25
CA ILE A 19 -4.67 -6.70 -0.18
C ILE A 19 -4.74 -7.78 0.90
N GLY A 20 -3.61 -8.12 1.51
CA GLY A 20 -3.56 -9.10 2.59
C GLY A 20 -3.57 -10.55 2.10
N ALA A 21 -4.51 -11.38 2.60
CA ALA A 21 -4.50 -12.83 2.45
C ALA A 21 -4.23 -13.32 1.03
N LYS A 22 -4.93 -12.75 0.04
CA LYS A 22 -4.84 -13.17 -1.37
C LYS A 22 -3.43 -13.03 -1.96
N TYR A 23 -2.64 -12.08 -1.49
CA TYR A 23 -1.30 -11.80 -2.02
C TYR A 23 -0.17 -12.27 -1.10
N LEU A 24 -0.48 -12.74 0.11
CA LEU A 24 0.52 -13.03 1.13
C LEU A 24 1.63 -13.96 0.63
N GLU A 25 1.28 -15.09 0.04
CA GLU A 25 2.26 -16.06 -0.47
C GLU A 25 3.15 -15.45 -1.57
N SER A 26 2.54 -14.75 -2.53
CA SER A 26 3.27 -14.10 -3.63
C SER A 26 4.20 -13.00 -3.12
N ASN A 27 3.75 -12.22 -2.14
CA ASN A 27 4.54 -11.19 -1.49
C ASN A 27 5.77 -11.78 -0.79
N LEU A 28 5.59 -12.84 0.01
CA LEU A 28 6.70 -13.52 0.69
C LEU A 28 7.71 -14.15 -0.30
N LYS A 29 7.23 -14.70 -1.42
CA LYS A 29 8.11 -15.20 -2.49
C LYS A 29 8.94 -14.07 -3.13
N SER A 30 8.34 -12.90 -3.30
CA SER A 30 8.94 -11.72 -3.95
C SER A 30 9.94 -10.97 -3.07
N LEU A 31 9.82 -11.07 -1.74
CA LEU A 31 10.75 -10.44 -0.81
C LEU A 31 12.16 -11.03 -0.90
N ALA A 32 13.13 -10.17 -0.78
CA ALA A 32 14.54 -10.52 -0.58
C ALA A 32 14.78 -11.13 0.81
N VAL A 33 16.00 -11.58 1.06
CA VAL A 33 16.48 -11.92 2.40
C VAL A 33 16.46 -10.65 3.26
N TYR A 34 15.96 -10.75 4.50
CA TYR A 34 15.65 -9.63 5.40
C TYR A 34 14.56 -8.67 4.88
N GLY A 35 13.79 -9.07 3.86
CA GLY A 35 12.71 -8.26 3.32
C GLY A 35 11.56 -8.07 4.32
N ARG A 36 10.85 -6.96 4.18
CA ARG A 36 9.75 -6.53 5.05
C ARG A 36 8.44 -6.45 4.28
N LEU A 37 7.42 -7.16 4.74
CA LEU A 37 6.04 -7.01 4.28
C LEU A 37 5.29 -6.14 5.28
N VAL A 38 4.84 -4.96 4.84
CA VAL A 38 4.06 -4.05 5.66
C VAL A 38 2.60 -4.12 5.24
N LEU A 39 1.77 -4.72 6.09
CA LEU A 39 0.32 -4.85 5.88
C LEU A 39 -0.36 -3.57 6.36
N ILE A 40 -0.99 -2.84 5.45
CA ILE A 40 -1.76 -1.61 5.72
C ILE A 40 -3.24 -1.76 5.42
N GLY A 41 -3.65 -2.90 4.86
CA GLY A 41 -5.03 -3.27 4.57
C GLY A 41 -5.17 -4.76 4.29
N VAL A 42 -6.42 -5.22 4.24
CA VAL A 42 -6.78 -6.64 4.07
C VAL A 42 -7.97 -6.83 3.13
N MET A 43 -8.03 -6.04 2.07
CA MET A 43 -9.16 -6.03 1.12
C MET A 43 -9.39 -7.39 0.44
N GLY A 44 -8.33 -8.20 0.28
CA GLY A 44 -8.38 -9.53 -0.32
C GLY A 44 -8.51 -10.68 0.70
N GLY A 45 -8.80 -10.36 1.98
CA GLY A 45 -9.03 -11.32 3.04
C GLY A 45 -8.12 -11.13 4.25
N ILE A 46 -8.63 -11.59 5.42
CA ILE A 46 -7.98 -11.41 6.73
C ILE A 46 -7.26 -12.67 7.24
N LYS A 47 -7.45 -13.82 6.61
CA LYS A 47 -6.85 -15.09 7.02
C LYS A 47 -6.14 -15.74 5.85
N ALA A 48 -4.91 -16.18 6.05
CA ALA A 48 -4.12 -16.93 5.07
C ALA A 48 -3.18 -17.89 5.78
N GLU A 49 -2.80 -18.96 5.08
CA GLU A 49 -1.72 -19.85 5.49
C GLU A 49 -0.36 -19.25 5.16
N VAL A 50 0.61 -19.46 6.03
CA VAL A 50 1.99 -18.95 5.88
C VAL A 50 2.97 -20.11 5.84
N ASN A 51 3.82 -20.14 4.83
CA ASN A 51 4.97 -21.02 4.81
C ASN A 51 6.08 -20.47 5.75
N LEU A 52 6.08 -20.98 6.98
CA LEU A 52 7.02 -20.54 8.03
C LEU A 52 8.49 -20.83 7.65
N ALA A 53 8.75 -21.90 6.91
CA ALA A 53 10.11 -22.22 6.47
C ALA A 53 10.67 -21.13 5.55
N MET A 54 9.84 -20.59 4.65
CA MET A 54 10.25 -19.47 3.78
C MET A 54 10.55 -18.21 4.58
N VAL A 55 9.70 -17.87 5.55
CA VAL A 55 9.90 -16.70 6.43
C VAL A 55 11.21 -16.86 7.22
N MET A 56 11.46 -18.05 7.78
CA MET A 56 12.63 -18.36 8.56
C MET A 56 13.93 -18.29 7.72
N VAL A 57 13.97 -18.99 6.58
CA VAL A 57 15.17 -19.06 5.72
C VAL A 57 15.55 -17.70 5.18
N LYS A 58 14.58 -16.91 4.76
CA LYS A 58 14.81 -15.56 4.26
C LYS A 58 14.88 -14.50 5.37
N ARG A 59 14.66 -14.87 6.64
CA ARG A 59 14.64 -13.92 7.77
C ARG A 59 13.72 -12.73 7.52
N GLN A 60 12.54 -13.00 6.94
CA GLN A 60 11.57 -12.00 6.55
C GLN A 60 10.83 -11.45 7.77
N GLN A 61 10.32 -10.23 7.65
CA GLN A 61 9.46 -9.61 8.66
C GLN A 61 8.07 -9.35 8.07
N ILE A 62 7.04 -9.67 8.84
CA ILE A 62 5.64 -9.33 8.54
C ILE A 62 5.20 -8.32 9.59
N ILE A 63 4.88 -7.11 9.16
CA ILE A 63 4.61 -5.96 10.02
C ILE A 63 3.20 -5.47 9.75
N GLY A 64 2.36 -5.42 10.77
CA GLY A 64 1.04 -4.76 10.69
C GLY A 64 1.15 -3.27 10.96
N SER A 65 0.44 -2.45 10.19
CA SER A 65 0.33 -1.01 10.41
C SER A 65 -1.09 -0.54 10.14
N VAL A 66 -1.65 0.21 11.07
CA VAL A 66 -2.98 0.82 10.95
C VAL A 66 -2.96 2.21 11.59
N LEU A 67 -3.54 3.19 10.89
CA LEU A 67 -3.61 4.56 11.41
C LEU A 67 -4.86 4.77 12.28
N ARG A 68 -5.97 4.12 11.95
CA ARG A 68 -7.28 4.37 12.59
C ARG A 68 -7.25 4.22 14.10
N SER A 69 -6.64 3.15 14.63
CA SER A 69 -6.60 2.83 16.07
C SER A 69 -5.48 3.52 16.84
N ARG A 70 -4.61 4.31 16.20
CA ARG A 70 -3.57 5.05 16.89
C ARG A 70 -4.18 6.17 17.73
N SER A 71 -3.50 6.51 18.83
CA SER A 71 -3.86 7.67 19.65
C SER A 71 -3.79 8.98 18.86
N ILE A 72 -4.51 10.00 19.33
CA ILE A 72 -4.47 11.35 18.72
C ILE A 72 -3.04 11.91 18.69
N ILE A 73 -2.27 11.66 19.75
CA ILE A 73 -0.88 12.13 19.86
C ILE A 73 0.01 11.48 18.80
N GLU A 74 -0.09 10.16 18.61
CA GLU A 74 0.64 9.46 17.56
C GLU A 74 0.25 9.95 16.17
N LYS A 75 -1.06 10.12 15.92
CA LYS A 75 -1.55 10.67 14.65
C LYS A 75 -1.00 12.06 14.37
N ALA A 76 -1.02 12.95 15.38
CA ALA A 76 -0.49 14.30 15.26
C ALA A 76 1.02 14.29 14.97
N THR A 77 1.76 13.36 15.56
CA THR A 77 3.20 13.22 15.29
C THR A 77 3.45 12.76 13.84
N ILE A 78 2.71 11.78 13.36
CA ILE A 78 2.81 11.29 11.96
C ILE A 78 2.46 12.42 10.98
N ILE A 79 1.38 13.17 11.24
CA ILE A 79 0.96 14.28 10.38
C ILE A 79 2.04 15.36 10.31
N ARG A 80 2.62 15.76 11.44
CA ARG A 80 3.71 16.76 11.46
C ARG A 80 4.94 16.29 10.69
N GLN A 81 5.32 15.01 10.81
CA GLN A 81 6.42 14.45 10.04
C GLN A 81 6.09 14.45 8.54
N PHE A 82 4.86 14.12 8.17
CA PHE A 82 4.41 14.18 6.78
C PHE A 82 4.45 15.61 6.24
N GLU A 83 3.94 16.59 6.99
CA GLU A 83 3.96 18.00 6.60
C GLU A 83 5.38 18.51 6.34
N THR A 84 6.31 18.18 7.22
CA THR A 84 7.70 18.66 7.10
C THR A 84 8.49 17.94 6.02
N THR A 85 8.21 16.65 5.79
CA THR A 85 9.04 15.80 4.90
C THR A 85 8.43 15.63 3.51
N VAL A 86 7.11 15.50 3.41
CA VAL A 86 6.43 15.12 2.17
C VAL A 86 5.75 16.29 1.48
N MET A 87 5.12 17.22 2.23
CA MET A 87 4.42 18.35 1.61
C MET A 87 5.31 19.22 0.72
N PRO A 88 6.60 19.49 1.04
CA PRO A 88 7.49 20.20 0.13
C PRO A 88 7.72 19.48 -1.21
N LEU A 89 7.64 18.13 -1.23
CA LEU A 89 7.79 17.35 -2.47
C LEU A 89 6.58 17.52 -3.40
N PHE A 90 5.37 17.67 -2.84
CA PHE A 90 4.20 18.04 -3.62
C PHE A 90 4.31 19.46 -4.14
N ALA A 91 4.75 20.41 -3.31
CA ALA A 91 4.88 21.81 -3.71
C ALA A 91 5.92 22.00 -4.84
N SER A 92 6.97 21.19 -4.86
CA SER A 92 8.00 21.22 -5.92
C SER A 92 7.64 20.40 -7.16
N GLY A 93 6.53 19.65 -7.16
CA GLY A 93 6.18 18.72 -8.23
C GLY A 93 7.04 17.43 -8.27
N ALA A 94 7.88 17.18 -7.26
CA ALA A 94 8.66 15.96 -7.18
C ALA A 94 7.79 14.71 -6.90
N ILE A 95 6.61 14.92 -6.31
CA ILE A 95 5.56 13.92 -6.14
C ILE A 95 4.27 14.52 -6.71
N GLU A 96 3.65 13.81 -7.65
CA GLU A 96 2.36 14.15 -8.21
C GLU A 96 1.34 13.04 -7.94
N PRO A 97 0.16 13.37 -7.37
CA PRO A 97 -0.90 12.38 -7.22
C PRO A 97 -1.51 12.06 -8.59
N LEU A 98 -1.56 10.79 -8.93
CA LEU A 98 -2.24 10.35 -10.13
C LEU A 98 -3.75 10.43 -9.92
N ILE A 99 -4.44 11.21 -10.76
CA ILE A 99 -5.89 11.34 -10.75
C ILE A 99 -6.46 10.61 -11.97
N GLU A 100 -7.18 9.52 -11.74
CA GLU A 100 -7.85 8.75 -12.78
C GLU A 100 -9.10 9.46 -13.30
N ALA A 101 -9.94 9.94 -12.38
CA ALA A 101 -11.20 10.60 -12.72
C ALA A 101 -11.58 11.66 -11.68
N LYS A 102 -12.30 12.68 -12.14
CA LYS A 102 -12.91 13.71 -11.31
C LYS A 102 -14.42 13.74 -11.57
N TYR A 103 -15.23 13.75 -10.52
CA TYR A 103 -16.67 13.84 -10.59
C TYR A 103 -17.16 14.98 -9.70
N PRO A 104 -18.23 15.72 -10.10
CA PRO A 104 -18.91 16.60 -9.15
C PRO A 104 -19.55 15.74 -8.04
N LEU A 105 -19.69 16.29 -6.84
CA LEU A 105 -20.27 15.59 -5.70
C LEU A 105 -21.67 15.03 -5.99
N SER A 106 -22.46 15.71 -6.81
CA SER A 106 -23.77 15.25 -7.28
C SER A 106 -23.71 13.93 -8.08
N GLU A 107 -22.56 13.57 -8.63
CA GLU A 107 -22.32 12.33 -9.37
C GLU A 107 -21.52 11.28 -8.57
N ALA A 108 -21.50 11.37 -7.24
CA ALA A 108 -20.79 10.43 -6.39
C ALA A 108 -21.11 8.95 -6.67
N SER A 109 -22.36 8.64 -7.08
CA SER A 109 -22.75 7.27 -7.48
C SER A 109 -21.92 6.74 -8.66
N LYS A 110 -21.60 7.58 -9.65
CA LYS A 110 -20.74 7.19 -10.79
C LYS A 110 -19.30 6.92 -10.35
N ALA A 111 -18.79 7.73 -9.43
CA ALA A 111 -17.46 7.53 -8.84
C ALA A 111 -17.38 6.20 -8.07
N HIS A 112 -18.42 5.86 -7.29
CA HIS A 112 -18.51 4.57 -6.59
C HIS A 112 -18.57 3.39 -7.57
N GLN A 113 -19.37 3.49 -8.64
CA GLN A 113 -19.43 2.45 -9.68
C GLN A 113 -18.07 2.21 -10.34
N LEU A 114 -17.32 3.28 -10.64
CA LEU A 114 -15.97 3.16 -11.20
C LEU A 114 -15.03 2.46 -10.19
N MET A 115 -15.11 2.82 -8.92
CA MET A 115 -14.32 2.19 -7.86
C MET A 115 -14.64 0.69 -7.71
N GLU A 116 -15.92 0.33 -7.69
CA GLU A 116 -16.40 -1.05 -7.56
C GLU A 116 -16.03 -1.91 -8.77
N LYS A 117 -16.08 -1.34 -9.97
CA LYS A 117 -15.64 -2.02 -11.19
C LYS A 117 -14.16 -2.41 -11.13
N GLY A 118 -13.35 -1.66 -10.41
CA GLY A 118 -11.90 -1.84 -10.32
C GLY A 118 -11.17 -1.55 -11.63
N GLY A 119 -9.88 -1.86 -11.68
CA GLY A 119 -9.05 -1.66 -12.87
C GLY A 119 -8.62 -0.21 -13.11
N HIS A 120 -9.06 0.74 -12.29
CA HIS A 120 -8.60 2.11 -12.32
C HIS A 120 -7.20 2.24 -11.72
N PHE A 121 -6.43 3.21 -12.20
CA PHE A 121 -5.08 3.47 -11.73
C PHE A 121 -4.96 4.92 -11.24
N GLY A 122 -4.86 5.09 -9.93
CA GLY A 122 -4.81 6.41 -9.30
C GLY A 122 -6.01 6.69 -8.40
N LYS A 123 -6.31 7.97 -8.20
CA LYS A 123 -7.37 8.46 -7.30
C LYS A 123 -8.60 8.87 -8.09
N ILE A 124 -9.77 8.55 -7.55
CA ILE A 124 -11.06 9.07 -7.99
C ILE A 124 -11.41 10.21 -7.04
N VAL A 125 -11.61 11.41 -7.57
CA VAL A 125 -11.80 12.63 -6.77
C VAL A 125 -13.23 13.12 -6.96
N LEU A 126 -13.88 13.48 -5.85
CA LEU A 126 -15.16 14.20 -5.84
C LEU A 126 -14.88 15.69 -5.62
N LEU A 127 -15.48 16.52 -6.48
CA LEU A 127 -15.40 17.98 -6.41
C LEU A 127 -16.71 18.51 -5.79
N PRO A 128 -16.65 19.38 -4.77
CA PRO A 128 -17.83 20.01 -4.18
C PRO A 128 -18.59 20.91 -5.16
#